data_0218beb352a2980dbe4bdaad6595463f
#
_entry.id   0218beb352a2980dbe4bdaad6595463f
#
_cell.length_a   1.000
_cell.length_b   1.000
_cell.length_c   1.000
_cell.angle_alpha   90.00
_cell.angle_beta   90.00
_cell.angle_gamma   90.00
#
_symmetry.space_group_name_H-M   'P 1'
#
loop_
_entity.id
_entity.type
_entity.pdbx_description
1 polymer ?
#
loop_
_entity_poly.entity_id
_entity_poly.type
_entity_poly.pdbx_seq_one_letter_code
_entity_poly.pdbx_strand_id
1 'polypeptide(L)'
;MGVKPEVVVRPMLAGDLDQVMEIEEATFLTPWPRRVFENELVAPGRSYWVADYQGRVVGFGGLMLVDKDAHINTLATIRPAPVPALGSRVMLRLVEEGLLGGAEHLSLEVRSSNWKAQEFYRKFGLAPVGIRKGFYQDEDALIMWAHDLRDTDYQERLRLIREALP
;
A
#
# COMPACT_ATOMS: atom_id res chain seq x y z
N MET A 1 16.24 29.35 -9.21
CA MET A 1 14.97 28.57 -9.11
C MET A 1 15.28 27.21 -8.50
N GLY A 2 14.75 26.94 -7.35
CA GLY A 2 14.93 25.65 -6.70
C GLY A 2 14.15 24.55 -7.37
N VAL A 3 14.76 23.35 -7.52
CA VAL A 3 14.05 22.14 -7.95
C VAL A 3 13.05 21.80 -6.82
N LYS A 4 11.78 21.57 -7.15
CA LYS A 4 10.80 21.10 -6.18
C LYS A 4 11.30 19.76 -5.61
N PRO A 5 11.31 19.60 -4.28
CA PRO A 5 11.66 18.31 -3.71
C PRO A 5 10.69 17.24 -4.21
N GLU A 6 11.22 16.13 -4.67
CA GLU A 6 10.43 15.02 -5.17
C GLU A 6 10.39 13.89 -4.14
N VAL A 7 9.27 13.19 -4.11
CA VAL A 7 9.15 11.93 -3.39
C VAL A 7 9.72 10.82 -4.27
N VAL A 8 10.62 10.04 -3.72
CA VAL A 8 11.17 8.85 -4.38
C VAL A 8 10.57 7.62 -3.71
N VAL A 9 9.87 6.81 -4.48
CA VAL A 9 9.38 5.52 -4.01
C VAL A 9 10.43 4.48 -4.37
N ARG A 10 11.01 3.85 -3.36
CA ARG A 10 12.12 2.91 -3.50
C ARG A 10 11.91 1.67 -2.62
N PRO A 11 12.63 0.56 -2.88
CA PRO A 11 12.54 -0.63 -2.02
C PRO A 11 12.85 -0.30 -0.56
N MET A 12 12.08 -0.91 0.34
CA MET A 12 12.32 -0.82 1.78
C MET A 12 13.56 -1.62 2.14
N LEU A 13 14.45 -1.01 2.92
CA LEU A 13 15.66 -1.63 3.44
C LEU A 13 15.58 -1.79 4.95
N ALA A 14 16.37 -2.70 5.51
CA ALA A 14 16.43 -2.90 6.97
C ALA A 14 16.74 -1.59 7.72
N GLY A 15 17.57 -0.73 7.13
CA GLY A 15 17.89 0.59 7.71
C GLY A 15 16.72 1.57 7.76
N ASP A 16 15.61 1.28 7.08
CA ASP A 16 14.40 2.12 7.10
C ASP A 16 13.49 1.78 8.28
N LEU A 17 13.70 0.64 8.94
CA LEU A 17 12.72 0.09 9.88
C LEU A 17 12.48 0.97 11.11
N ASP A 18 13.45 1.75 11.58
CA ASP A 18 13.22 2.69 12.68
C ASP A 18 12.13 3.70 12.30
N GLN A 19 12.23 4.30 11.13
CA GLN A 19 11.26 5.27 10.63
C GLN A 19 9.92 4.59 10.25
N VAL A 20 9.97 3.40 9.67
CA VAL A 20 8.77 2.60 9.35
C VAL A 20 7.99 2.32 10.63
N MET A 21 8.66 1.91 11.71
CA MET A 21 8.01 1.63 13.00
C MET A 21 7.38 2.88 13.61
N GLU A 22 7.99 4.05 13.49
CA GLU A 22 7.39 5.30 13.94
C GLU A 22 6.04 5.56 13.24
N ILE A 23 5.98 5.34 11.93
CA ILE A 23 4.75 5.51 11.15
C ILE A 23 3.72 4.44 11.52
N GLU A 24 4.16 3.19 11.64
CA GLU A 24 3.32 2.04 12.01
C GLU A 24 2.61 2.30 13.35
N GLU A 25 3.38 2.66 14.36
CA GLU A 25 2.88 2.92 15.71
C GLU A 25 1.96 4.14 15.78
N ALA A 26 2.22 5.17 14.98
CA ALA A 26 1.39 6.36 14.91
C ALA A 26 0.08 6.15 14.13
N THR A 27 0.03 5.16 13.24
CA THR A 27 -1.07 4.97 12.30
C THR A 27 -2.07 3.91 12.74
N PHE A 28 -1.59 2.78 13.26
CA PHE A 28 -2.41 1.61 13.51
C PHE A 28 -2.70 1.41 14.99
N LEU A 29 -3.93 1.01 15.31
CA LEU A 29 -4.33 0.68 16.68
C LEU A 29 -3.59 -0.55 17.22
N THR A 30 -3.30 -1.51 16.33
CA THR A 30 -2.57 -2.73 16.66
C THR A 30 -1.37 -2.82 15.72
N PRO A 31 -0.29 -2.07 16.01
CA PRO A 31 0.88 -2.06 15.12
C PRO A 31 1.58 -3.41 15.08
N TRP A 32 2.14 -3.75 13.93
CA TRP A 32 3.00 -4.91 13.80
C TRP A 32 4.29 -4.70 14.59
N PRO A 33 4.81 -5.74 15.26
CA PRO A 33 6.16 -5.69 15.83
C PRO A 33 7.22 -5.56 14.72
N ARG A 34 8.33 -4.94 15.04
CA ARG A 34 9.46 -4.77 14.10
C ARG A 34 9.87 -6.08 13.43
N ARG A 35 9.89 -7.18 14.18
CA ARG A 35 10.29 -8.50 13.64
C ARG A 35 9.40 -8.97 12.49
N VAL A 36 8.13 -8.53 12.44
CA VAL A 36 7.24 -8.87 11.33
C VAL A 36 7.76 -8.24 10.05
N PHE A 37 8.17 -6.98 10.09
CA PHE A 37 8.79 -6.31 8.95
C PHE A 37 10.12 -6.97 8.57
N GLU A 38 10.95 -7.30 9.56
CA GLU A 38 12.23 -7.99 9.30
C GLU A 38 12.00 -9.31 8.56
N ASN A 39 11.01 -10.09 8.99
CA ASN A 39 10.66 -11.35 8.34
C ASN A 39 10.09 -11.13 6.94
N GLU A 40 9.24 -10.12 6.76
CA GLU A 40 8.62 -9.82 5.47
C GLU A 40 9.65 -9.35 4.44
N LEU A 41 10.68 -8.62 4.85
CA LEU A 41 11.74 -8.16 3.92
C LEU A 41 12.52 -9.31 3.28
N VAL A 42 12.59 -10.47 3.91
CA VAL A 42 13.33 -11.64 3.43
C VAL A 42 12.45 -12.78 2.94
N ALA A 43 11.13 -12.70 3.15
CA ALA A 43 10.21 -13.74 2.74
C ALA A 43 10.02 -13.76 1.22
N PRO A 44 9.88 -14.96 0.59
CA PRO A 44 9.62 -15.02 -0.83
C PRO A 44 8.23 -14.45 -1.17
N GLY A 45 8.10 -13.89 -2.35
CA GLY A 45 6.83 -13.32 -2.84
C GLY A 45 6.42 -12.04 -2.14
N ARG A 46 7.31 -11.38 -1.42
CA ARG A 46 7.06 -10.10 -0.73
C ARG A 46 7.73 -8.96 -1.46
N SER A 47 7.05 -7.82 -1.50
CA SER A 47 7.56 -6.60 -2.12
C SER A 47 7.17 -5.41 -1.23
N TYR A 48 8.16 -4.84 -0.53
CA TYR A 48 7.97 -3.72 0.41
C TYR A 48 8.68 -2.48 -0.10
N TRP A 49 7.99 -1.35 -0.03
CA TRP A 49 8.44 -0.08 -0.60
C TRP A 49 8.24 1.05 0.40
N VAL A 50 9.13 2.04 0.33
CA VAL A 50 9.03 3.27 1.11
C VAL A 50 8.94 4.47 0.18
N ALA A 51 8.26 5.50 0.65
CA ALA A 51 8.31 6.82 0.07
C ALA A 51 9.34 7.64 0.85
N ASP A 52 10.37 8.07 0.15
CA ASP A 52 11.46 8.87 0.68
C ASP A 52 11.29 10.32 0.22
N TYR A 53 11.21 11.23 1.17
CA TYR A 53 11.12 12.65 0.92
C TYR A 53 12.27 13.36 1.63
N GLN A 54 13.23 13.84 0.84
CA GLN A 54 14.42 14.54 1.35
C GLN A 54 15.21 13.73 2.39
N GLY A 55 15.37 12.41 2.13
CA GLY A 55 16.11 11.51 3.01
C GLY A 55 15.32 10.99 4.21
N ARG A 56 14.03 11.31 4.32
CA ARG A 56 13.14 10.82 5.36
C ARG A 56 12.08 9.89 4.80
N VAL A 57 11.86 8.76 5.45
CA VAL A 57 10.73 7.88 5.13
C VAL A 57 9.43 8.54 5.61
N VAL A 58 8.53 8.79 4.66
CA VAL A 58 7.26 9.47 4.92
C VAL A 58 6.04 8.59 4.65
N GLY A 59 6.27 7.40 4.11
CA GLY A 59 5.23 6.41 3.86
C GLY A 59 5.84 5.08 3.48
N PHE A 60 5.04 4.04 3.54
CA PHE A 60 5.46 2.70 3.14
C PHE A 60 4.26 1.83 2.79
N GLY A 61 4.54 0.74 2.11
CA GLY A 61 3.55 -0.29 1.84
C GLY A 61 4.20 -1.62 1.54
N GLY A 62 3.40 -2.67 1.62
CA GLY A 62 3.85 -4.03 1.39
C GLY A 62 2.83 -4.87 0.62
N LEU A 63 3.37 -5.69 -0.26
CA LEU A 63 2.62 -6.57 -1.15
C LEU A 63 3.09 -8.01 -0.96
N MET A 64 2.15 -8.92 -0.96
CA MET A 64 2.41 -10.36 -1.06
C MET A 64 1.84 -10.86 -2.37
N LEU A 65 2.64 -11.61 -3.13
CA LEU A 65 2.20 -12.23 -4.38
C LEU A 65 2.22 -13.75 -4.22
N VAL A 66 1.06 -14.37 -4.46
CA VAL A 66 0.89 -15.83 -4.50
C VAL A 66 0.21 -16.16 -5.83
N ASP A 67 0.92 -16.86 -6.71
CA ASP A 67 0.47 -17.11 -8.07
C ASP A 67 0.05 -15.81 -8.78
N LYS A 68 -1.23 -15.68 -9.10
CA LYS A 68 -1.81 -14.52 -9.79
C LYS A 68 -2.50 -13.53 -8.85
N ASP A 69 -2.43 -13.78 -7.55
CA ASP A 69 -3.09 -12.97 -6.54
C ASP A 69 -2.08 -12.10 -5.81
N ALA A 70 -2.21 -10.79 -5.97
CA ALA A 70 -1.48 -9.80 -5.18
C ALA A 70 -2.34 -9.36 -4.01
N HIS A 71 -1.73 -9.31 -2.83
CA HIS A 71 -2.41 -8.88 -1.60
C HIS A 71 -1.64 -7.73 -0.97
N ILE A 72 -2.33 -6.63 -0.71
CA ILE A 72 -1.76 -5.49 0.02
C ILE A 72 -1.79 -5.82 1.50
N ASN A 73 -0.62 -6.02 2.09
CA ASN A 73 -0.49 -6.37 3.49
C ASN A 73 -0.58 -5.15 4.41
N THR A 74 -0.05 -4.02 3.95
CA THR A 74 0.01 -2.79 4.73
C THR A 74 0.23 -1.59 3.82
N LEU A 75 -0.22 -0.43 4.25
CA LEU A 75 -0.02 0.86 3.59
C LEU A 75 -0.23 1.97 4.62
N ALA A 76 0.75 2.82 4.79
CA ALA A 76 0.67 3.94 5.73
C ALA A 76 1.51 5.13 5.29
N THR A 77 1.09 6.32 5.70
CA THR A 77 1.81 7.57 5.46
C THR A 77 1.82 8.42 6.73
N ILE A 78 2.83 9.27 6.87
CA ILE A 78 2.84 10.24 7.95
C ILE A 78 1.70 11.26 7.77
N ARG A 79 1.25 11.84 8.87
CA ARG A 79 0.24 12.90 8.88
C ARG A 79 0.70 14.07 9.75
N PRO A 80 0.62 15.30 9.24
CA PRO A 80 0.23 15.67 7.87
C PRO A 80 1.26 15.22 6.83
N ALA A 81 0.78 14.87 5.63
CA ALA A 81 1.66 14.48 4.54
C ALA A 81 2.43 15.69 4.00
N PRO A 82 3.75 15.56 3.76
CA PRO A 82 4.56 16.68 3.26
C PRO A 82 4.30 17.01 1.79
N VAL A 83 3.68 16.08 1.05
CA VAL A 83 3.33 16.24 -0.36
C VAL A 83 1.95 15.64 -0.61
N PRO A 84 1.22 16.14 -1.63
CA PRO A 84 -0.09 15.58 -1.96
C PRO A 84 0.02 14.18 -2.58
N ALA A 85 -1.04 13.40 -2.44
CA ALA A 85 -1.19 12.08 -3.05
C ALA A 85 -0.09 11.07 -2.66
N LEU A 86 0.45 11.19 -1.47
CA LEU A 86 1.54 10.32 -1.00
C LEU A 86 1.13 8.85 -0.96
N GLY A 87 -0.06 8.55 -0.42
CA GLY A 87 -0.61 7.20 -0.40
C GLY A 87 -0.80 6.62 -1.80
N SER A 88 -1.26 7.43 -2.75
CA SER A 88 -1.45 7.02 -4.13
C SER A 88 -0.12 6.67 -4.81
N ARG A 89 0.95 7.39 -4.51
CA ARG A 89 2.28 7.10 -5.04
C ARG A 89 2.78 5.74 -4.58
N VAL A 90 2.63 5.44 -3.30
CA VAL A 90 3.02 4.14 -2.75
C VAL A 90 2.14 3.02 -3.30
N MET A 91 0.81 3.20 -3.26
CA MET A 91 -0.14 2.20 -3.77
C MET A 91 0.10 1.88 -5.23
N LEU A 92 0.32 2.89 -6.06
CA LEU A 92 0.60 2.69 -7.48
C LEU A 92 1.83 1.81 -7.70
N ARG A 93 2.90 2.03 -6.92
CA ARG A 93 4.09 1.20 -6.98
C ARG A 93 3.80 -0.25 -6.61
N LEU A 94 3.01 -0.47 -5.55
CA LEU A 94 2.64 -1.83 -5.15
C LEU A 94 1.86 -2.55 -6.24
N VAL A 95 0.89 -1.88 -6.87
CA VAL A 95 0.12 -2.45 -7.98
C VAL A 95 1.04 -2.77 -9.17
N GLU A 96 1.93 -1.86 -9.52
CA GLU A 96 2.90 -2.08 -10.61
C GLU A 96 3.81 -3.28 -10.32
N GLU A 97 4.29 -3.41 -9.09
CA GLU A 97 5.13 -4.56 -8.70
C GLU A 97 4.34 -5.87 -8.75
N GLY A 98 3.09 -5.86 -8.33
CA GLY A 98 2.21 -7.01 -8.50
C GLY A 98 2.06 -7.42 -9.97
N LEU A 99 1.82 -6.46 -10.84
CA LEU A 99 1.71 -6.69 -12.29
C LEU A 99 3.01 -7.23 -12.88
N LEU A 100 4.15 -6.69 -12.49
CA LEU A 100 5.47 -7.19 -12.93
C LEU A 100 5.69 -8.64 -12.50
N GLY A 101 5.16 -9.02 -11.34
CA GLY A 101 5.24 -10.39 -10.82
C GLY A 101 4.19 -11.34 -11.39
N GLY A 102 3.31 -10.88 -12.26
CA GLY A 102 2.30 -11.72 -12.92
C GLY A 102 0.90 -11.65 -12.29
N ALA A 103 0.64 -10.72 -11.39
CA ALA A 103 -0.67 -10.59 -10.76
C ALA A 103 -1.78 -10.31 -11.78
N GLU A 104 -2.91 -10.98 -11.60
CA GLU A 104 -4.15 -10.73 -12.34
C GLU A 104 -5.24 -10.17 -11.41
N HIS A 105 -5.09 -10.37 -10.11
CA HIS A 105 -6.05 -9.92 -9.09
C HIS A 105 -5.32 -9.22 -7.95
N LEU A 106 -6.04 -8.31 -7.28
CA LEU A 106 -5.54 -7.53 -6.16
C LEU A 106 -6.56 -7.57 -5.02
N SER A 107 -6.09 -7.77 -3.80
CA SER A 107 -6.97 -7.84 -2.64
C SER A 107 -6.35 -7.18 -1.41
N LEU A 108 -7.19 -6.86 -0.45
CA LEU A 108 -6.79 -6.39 0.87
C LEU A 108 -7.91 -6.55 1.88
N GLU A 109 -7.57 -6.47 3.16
CA GLU A 109 -8.51 -6.28 4.25
C GLU A 109 -8.37 -4.85 4.78
N VAL A 110 -9.50 -4.24 5.11
CA VAL A 110 -9.57 -2.91 5.71
C VAL A 110 -10.61 -2.92 6.83
N ARG A 111 -10.36 -2.15 7.90
CA ARG A 111 -11.36 -2.03 8.99
C ARG A 111 -12.70 -1.58 8.43
N SER A 112 -13.78 -2.24 8.86
CA SER A 112 -15.13 -1.92 8.37
C SER A 112 -15.54 -0.49 8.64
N SER A 113 -14.99 0.13 9.69
CA SER A 113 -15.24 1.53 10.04
C SER A 113 -14.37 2.54 9.28
N ASN A 114 -13.31 2.07 8.59
CA ASN A 114 -12.37 2.96 7.92
C ASN A 114 -12.85 3.30 6.50
N TRP A 115 -13.90 4.10 6.40
CA TRP A 115 -14.51 4.48 5.13
C TRP A 115 -13.57 5.33 4.25
N LYS A 116 -12.67 6.11 4.86
CA LYS A 116 -11.69 6.92 4.09
C LYS A 116 -10.71 6.04 3.32
N ALA A 117 -10.20 5.00 3.97
CA ALA A 117 -9.34 4.04 3.30
C ALA A 117 -10.11 3.27 2.22
N GLN A 118 -11.35 2.88 2.49
CA GLN A 118 -12.21 2.22 1.50
C GLN A 118 -12.39 3.08 0.26
N GLU A 119 -12.68 4.38 0.42
CA GLU A 119 -12.78 5.32 -0.70
C GLU A 119 -11.47 5.43 -1.48
N PHE A 120 -10.34 5.47 -0.77
CA PHE A 120 -9.02 5.48 -1.38
C PHE A 120 -8.79 4.24 -2.25
N TYR A 121 -9.11 3.06 -1.73
CA TYR A 121 -8.92 1.80 -2.47
C TYR A 121 -9.88 1.65 -3.64
N ARG A 122 -11.07 2.23 -3.58
CA ARG A 122 -12.01 2.27 -4.71
C ARG A 122 -11.40 2.96 -5.93
N LYS A 123 -10.57 3.96 -5.74
CA LYS A 123 -9.87 4.63 -6.85
C LYS A 123 -8.99 3.66 -7.63
N PHE A 124 -8.45 2.66 -6.94
CA PHE A 124 -7.63 1.61 -7.55
C PHE A 124 -8.46 0.40 -8.03
N GLY A 125 -9.77 0.56 -8.10
CA GLY A 125 -10.65 -0.46 -8.66
C GLY A 125 -11.06 -1.55 -7.69
N LEU A 126 -10.67 -1.47 -6.42
CA LEU A 126 -11.10 -2.45 -5.43
C LEU A 126 -12.54 -2.18 -4.99
N ALA A 127 -13.30 -3.25 -4.85
CA ALA A 127 -14.68 -3.22 -4.38
C ALA A 127 -14.89 -4.24 -3.27
N PRO A 128 -15.83 -3.98 -2.34
CA PRO A 128 -16.13 -4.93 -1.28
C PRO A 128 -16.69 -6.24 -1.84
N VAL A 129 -16.19 -7.36 -1.34
CA VAL A 129 -16.65 -8.70 -1.74
C VAL A 129 -17.04 -9.56 -0.54
N GLY A 130 -16.76 -9.14 0.68
CA GLY A 130 -17.10 -9.91 1.87
C GLY A 130 -16.62 -9.25 3.16
N ILE A 131 -16.93 -9.91 4.25
CA ILE A 131 -16.55 -9.48 5.61
C ILE A 131 -15.84 -10.64 6.29
N ARG A 132 -14.70 -10.35 6.93
CA ARG A 132 -14.03 -11.26 7.85
C ARG A 132 -14.35 -10.83 9.28
N LYS A 133 -15.25 -11.57 9.92
CA LYS A 133 -15.65 -11.27 11.30
C LYS A 133 -14.48 -11.43 12.26
N GLY A 134 -14.30 -10.44 13.12
CA GLY A 134 -13.27 -10.46 14.16
C GLY A 134 -11.83 -10.50 13.65
N PHE A 135 -11.60 -10.13 12.39
CA PHE A 135 -10.25 -10.12 11.81
C PHE A 135 -9.32 -9.19 12.58
N TYR A 136 -9.79 -7.99 12.88
CA TYR A 136 -9.20 -7.13 13.90
C TYR A 136 -9.88 -7.48 15.21
N GLN A 137 -9.15 -7.59 16.30
CA GLN A 137 -9.71 -8.07 17.58
C GLN A 137 -10.93 -7.27 18.04
N ASP A 138 -11.00 -5.99 17.69
CA ASP A 138 -12.02 -5.04 18.10
C ASP A 138 -13.08 -4.76 17.02
N GLU A 139 -12.87 -5.21 15.78
CA GLU A 139 -13.85 -5.04 14.70
C GLU A 139 -13.60 -5.98 13.51
N ASP A 140 -14.60 -6.02 12.62
CA ASP A 140 -14.54 -6.82 11.41
C ASP A 140 -13.68 -6.15 10.34
N ALA A 141 -13.18 -6.97 9.41
CA ALA A 141 -12.54 -6.48 8.19
C ALA A 141 -13.51 -6.56 7.02
N LEU A 142 -13.48 -5.51 6.20
CA LEU A 142 -14.06 -5.55 4.87
C LEU A 142 -13.00 -6.09 3.91
N ILE A 143 -13.35 -7.13 3.15
CA ILE A 143 -12.47 -7.68 2.13
C ILE A 143 -12.76 -6.95 0.82
N MET A 144 -11.73 -6.39 0.20
CA MET A 144 -11.85 -5.69 -1.08
C MET A 144 -11.01 -6.37 -2.15
N TRP A 145 -11.55 -6.47 -3.36
CA TRP A 145 -10.89 -7.09 -4.50
C TRP A 145 -11.01 -6.24 -5.75
N ALA A 146 -9.94 -6.25 -6.55
CA ALA A 146 -9.96 -5.82 -7.95
C ALA A 146 -9.53 -7.03 -8.80
N HIS A 147 -10.32 -7.33 -9.82
CA HIS A 147 -10.06 -8.44 -10.73
C HIS A 147 -9.53 -7.91 -12.07
N ASP A 148 -8.96 -8.82 -12.86
CA ASP A 148 -8.60 -8.55 -14.25
C ASP A 148 -7.69 -7.32 -14.43
N LEU A 149 -6.64 -7.26 -13.63
CA LEU A 149 -5.69 -6.13 -13.62
C LEU A 149 -4.99 -5.92 -14.97
N ARG A 150 -4.96 -6.94 -15.82
CA ARG A 150 -4.30 -6.88 -17.13
C ARG A 150 -5.22 -6.42 -18.24
N ASP A 151 -6.52 -6.31 -17.97
CA ASP A 151 -7.51 -5.86 -18.95
C ASP A 151 -7.33 -4.36 -19.25
N THR A 152 -7.77 -3.97 -20.43
CA THR A 152 -7.67 -2.61 -20.94
C THR A 152 -8.29 -1.59 -19.98
N ASP A 153 -9.44 -1.90 -19.41
CA ASP A 153 -10.15 -1.01 -18.49
C ASP A 153 -9.32 -0.70 -17.22
N TYR A 154 -8.71 -1.73 -16.63
CA TYR A 154 -7.87 -1.53 -15.45
C TYR A 154 -6.57 -0.78 -15.79
N GLN A 155 -5.94 -1.08 -16.91
CA GLN A 155 -4.75 -0.39 -17.38
C GLN A 155 -5.04 1.09 -17.63
N GLU A 156 -6.21 1.41 -18.20
CA GLU A 156 -6.66 2.79 -18.38
C GLU A 156 -6.86 3.50 -17.03
N ARG A 157 -7.43 2.81 -16.05
CA ARG A 157 -7.56 3.33 -14.68
C ARG A 157 -6.21 3.73 -14.11
N LEU A 158 -5.21 2.86 -14.23
CA LEU A 158 -3.86 3.15 -13.73
C LEU A 158 -3.23 4.32 -14.48
N ARG A 159 -3.44 4.41 -15.79
CA ARG A 159 -2.95 5.53 -16.59
C ARG A 159 -3.51 6.85 -16.08
N LEU A 160 -4.81 6.89 -15.83
CA LEU A 160 -5.47 8.10 -15.30
C LEU A 160 -4.97 8.46 -13.90
N ILE A 161 -4.74 7.49 -13.05
CA ILE A 161 -4.16 7.73 -11.72
C ILE A 161 -2.76 8.33 -11.84
N ARG A 162 -1.91 7.79 -12.71
CA ARG A 162 -0.55 8.32 -12.94
C ARG A 162 -0.59 9.77 -13.43
N GLU A 163 -1.45 10.07 -14.39
CA GLU A 163 -1.58 11.41 -14.94
C GLU A 163 -2.11 12.43 -13.92
N ALA A 164 -2.94 11.99 -12.97
CA ALA A 164 -3.48 12.83 -11.92
C ALA A 164 -2.49 13.11 -10.78
N LEU A 165 -1.38 12.39 -10.70
CA LEU A 165 -0.35 12.63 -9.67
C LEU A 165 0.33 13.98 -9.91
N PRO A 166 0.39 14.84 -8.85
CA PRO A 166 1.04 16.15 -8.97
C PRO A 166 2.55 16.07 -9.13
#